data_b00df4e360c65e4bf4cd363e87dc47ed
#
_entry.id   b00df4e360c65e4bf4cd363e87dc47ed
#
_cell.length_a   1.000
_cell.length_b   1.000
_cell.length_c   1.000
_cell.angle_alpha   90.00
_cell.angle_beta   90.00
_cell.angle_gamma   90.00
#
_symmetry.space_group_name_H-M   'P 1'
#
loop_
_entity.id
_entity.type
_entity.pdbx_description
1 polymer ?
#
loop_
_entity_poly.entity_id
_entity_poly.type
_entity_poly.pdbx_seq_one_letter_code
_entity_poly.pdbx_strand_id
1 'polypeptide(L)'
;LILGTSTTGIGDLQDDWDGFLPSFAKSNLADKKVAIFALGDSASYSSSFAESMRVIYDAIEGKTTIVGSVEDEGYIYDDSMGVIDGTWLGLPIDEDNEYDQTDARIEAWVEDLKKEFV
;
A
#
# COMPACT_ATOMS: atom_id res chain seq x y z
N LEU A 1 -5.78 1.76 11.89
CA LEU A 1 -6.13 2.60 10.75
C LEU A 1 -5.76 1.90 9.43
N ILE A 2 -6.61 2.02 8.45
CA ILE A 2 -6.33 1.53 7.10
C ILE A 2 -6.31 2.73 6.16
N LEU A 3 -5.21 2.91 5.45
CA LEU A 3 -5.02 4.01 4.51
C LEU A 3 -4.96 3.44 3.09
N GLY A 4 -5.66 4.08 2.16
CA GLY A 4 -5.68 3.65 0.78
C GLY A 4 -5.42 4.78 -0.20
N THR A 5 -4.76 4.46 -1.31
CA THR A 5 -4.46 5.42 -2.37
C THR A 5 -4.45 4.75 -3.73
N SER A 6 -4.66 5.53 -4.78
CA SER A 6 -4.35 5.13 -6.15
C SER A 6 -2.95 5.59 -6.49
N THR A 7 -2.26 4.84 -7.34
CA THR A 7 -0.98 5.26 -7.90
C THR A 7 -1.26 6.01 -9.19
N THR A 8 -0.80 7.25 -9.27
CA THR A 8 -0.98 8.11 -10.46
C THR A 8 0.37 8.36 -11.10
N GLY A 9 0.39 8.64 -12.40
CA GLY A 9 1.63 8.84 -13.13
C GLY A 9 2.61 7.70 -12.91
N ILE A 10 3.87 8.01 -12.69
CA ILE A 10 4.94 7.03 -12.47
C ILE A 10 5.22 6.92 -10.96
N GLY A 11 4.33 6.22 -10.24
CA GLY A 11 4.51 5.95 -8.82
C GLY A 11 4.07 7.06 -7.87
N ASP A 12 3.30 8.03 -8.34
CA ASP A 12 2.89 9.18 -7.53
C ASP A 12 1.64 8.90 -6.70
N LEU A 13 1.53 9.59 -5.56
CA LEU A 13 0.31 9.61 -4.76
C LEU A 13 -0.83 10.29 -5.51
N GLN A 14 -2.05 9.82 -5.24
CA GLN A 14 -3.26 10.51 -5.65
C GLN A 14 -3.26 11.95 -5.09
N ASP A 15 -3.69 12.92 -5.89
CA ASP A 15 -3.62 14.35 -5.57
C ASP A 15 -4.22 14.72 -4.21
N ASP A 16 -5.31 14.09 -3.82
CA ASP A 16 -5.97 14.38 -2.54
C ASP A 16 -5.07 14.14 -1.33
N TRP A 17 -4.03 13.32 -1.48
CA TRP A 17 -3.07 13.06 -0.43
C TRP A 17 -2.05 14.19 -0.22
N ASP A 18 -1.81 15.02 -1.22
CA ASP A 18 -0.78 16.07 -1.15
C ASP A 18 -1.00 17.03 0.02
N GLY A 19 -2.24 17.45 0.24
CA GLY A 19 -2.56 18.33 1.37
C GLY A 19 -2.74 17.58 2.70
N PHE A 20 -3.20 16.34 2.65
CA PHE A 20 -3.52 15.56 3.85
C PHE A 20 -2.29 14.90 4.49
N LEU A 21 -1.40 14.34 3.69
CA LEU A 21 -0.30 13.52 4.21
C LEU A 21 0.63 14.28 5.18
N PRO A 22 1.05 15.53 4.89
CA PRO A 22 1.89 16.26 5.85
C PRO A 22 1.22 16.46 7.21
N SER A 23 -0.08 16.78 7.22
CA SER A 23 -0.83 16.95 8.47
C SER A 23 -1.01 15.64 9.22
N PHE A 24 -1.32 14.56 8.49
CA PHE A 24 -1.45 13.24 9.06
C PHE A 24 -0.13 12.77 9.69
N ALA A 25 0.98 12.96 9.00
CA ALA A 25 2.30 12.55 9.49
C ALA A 25 2.75 13.31 10.74
N LYS A 26 2.19 14.52 10.98
CA LYS A 26 2.47 15.31 12.18
C LYS A 26 1.54 14.98 13.34
N SER A 27 0.48 14.21 13.13
CA SER A 27 -0.44 13.84 14.19
C SER A 27 0.21 12.83 15.14
N ASN A 28 -0.42 12.58 16.29
CA ASN A 28 0.09 11.59 17.24
C ASN A 28 -0.26 10.18 16.79
N LEU A 29 0.69 9.48 16.22
CA LEU A 29 0.53 8.13 15.68
C LEU A 29 1.19 7.05 16.55
N ALA A 30 1.80 7.41 17.68
CA ALA A 30 2.65 6.52 18.47
C ALA A 30 1.98 5.24 18.93
N ASP A 31 0.68 5.32 19.30
CA ASP A 31 -0.07 4.16 19.77
C ASP A 31 -0.98 3.55 18.70
N LYS A 32 -0.79 3.94 17.44
CA LYS A 32 -1.62 3.47 16.34
C LYS A 32 -0.94 2.33 15.59
N LYS A 33 -1.76 1.44 15.06
CA LYS A 33 -1.35 0.47 14.04
C LYS A 33 -1.95 0.91 12.72
N VAL A 34 -1.14 0.95 11.68
CA VAL A 34 -1.55 1.46 10.38
C VAL A 34 -1.26 0.43 9.30
N ALA A 35 -2.25 0.14 8.48
CA ALA A 35 -2.09 -0.71 7.29
C ALA A 35 -2.36 0.13 6.04
N ILE A 36 -1.66 -0.19 4.94
CA ILE A 36 -1.73 0.59 3.70
C ILE A 36 -2.15 -0.33 2.56
N PHE A 37 -3.02 0.16 1.67
CA PHE A 37 -3.22 -0.49 0.38
C PHE A 37 -3.07 0.55 -0.73
N ALA A 38 -2.68 0.09 -1.92
CA ALA A 38 -2.53 0.98 -3.07
C ALA A 38 -2.99 0.28 -4.34
N LEU A 39 -3.71 1.01 -5.19
CA LEU A 39 -4.12 0.55 -6.48
C LEU A 39 -3.05 0.92 -7.51
N GLY A 40 -2.88 0.08 -8.51
CA GLY A 40 -1.97 0.32 -9.62
C GLY A 40 -2.41 -0.42 -10.87
N ASP A 41 -1.69 -0.20 -11.96
CA ASP A 41 -1.91 -0.85 -13.26
C ASP A 41 -0.59 -1.49 -13.69
N SER A 42 -0.49 -2.81 -13.46
CA SER A 42 0.76 -3.54 -13.68
C SER A 42 1.15 -3.66 -15.15
N ALA A 43 0.19 -3.58 -16.08
CA ALA A 43 0.49 -3.64 -17.50
C ALA A 43 0.99 -2.30 -18.05
N SER A 44 0.34 -1.21 -17.68
CA SER A 44 0.70 0.13 -18.17
C SER A 44 1.85 0.77 -17.41
N TYR A 45 2.01 0.44 -16.12
CA TYR A 45 3.03 1.02 -15.24
C TYR A 45 3.78 -0.07 -14.48
N SER A 46 4.34 -1.01 -15.24
CA SER A 46 4.98 -2.21 -14.70
C SER A 46 6.21 -1.92 -13.82
N SER A 47 6.92 -0.82 -14.08
CA SER A 47 8.13 -0.47 -13.33
C SER A 47 7.87 0.42 -12.11
N SER A 48 6.59 0.73 -11.84
CA SER A 48 6.17 1.55 -10.68
C SER A 48 4.84 1.06 -10.10
N PHE A 49 4.56 -0.24 -10.22
CA PHE A 49 3.28 -0.83 -9.84
C PHE A 49 2.97 -0.60 -8.36
N ALA A 50 1.82 0.02 -8.08
CA ALA A 50 1.32 0.29 -6.72
C ALA A 50 2.36 1.02 -5.83
N GLU A 51 3.28 1.74 -6.44
CA GLU A 51 4.45 2.33 -5.77
C GLU A 51 4.08 3.48 -4.83
N SER A 52 2.89 4.08 -5.00
CA SER A 52 2.42 5.17 -4.14
C SER A 52 2.33 4.79 -2.66
N MET A 53 2.19 3.49 -2.33
CA MET A 53 2.22 3.06 -0.93
C MET A 53 3.54 3.41 -0.25
N ARG A 54 4.64 3.46 -0.99
CA ARG A 54 5.95 3.82 -0.44
C ARG A 54 5.99 5.27 0.04
N VAL A 55 5.30 6.16 -0.64
CA VAL A 55 5.24 7.58 -0.25
C VAL A 55 4.56 7.73 1.11
N ILE A 56 3.44 7.02 1.32
CA ILE A 56 2.76 7.01 2.63
C ILE A 56 3.66 6.37 3.69
N TYR A 57 4.23 5.22 3.38
CA TYR A 57 5.12 4.50 4.29
C TYR A 57 6.28 5.38 4.77
N ASP A 58 6.98 6.03 3.85
CA ASP A 58 8.13 6.87 4.18
C ASP A 58 7.74 8.06 5.08
N ALA A 59 6.52 8.57 4.94
CA ALA A 59 6.04 9.69 5.75
C ALA A 59 5.74 9.31 7.20
N ILE A 60 5.36 8.05 7.47
CA ILE A 60 4.91 7.61 8.79
C ILE A 60 5.81 6.56 9.44
N GLU A 61 6.77 6.01 8.70
CA GLU A 61 7.73 5.04 9.25
C GLU A 61 8.44 5.61 10.48
N GLY A 62 8.57 4.79 11.53
CA GLY A 62 9.17 5.22 12.78
C GLY A 62 8.25 6.02 13.70
N LYS A 63 7.07 6.43 13.22
CA LYS A 63 6.10 7.22 14.00
C LYS A 63 4.92 6.37 14.49
N THR A 64 4.74 5.20 13.89
CA THR A 64 3.63 4.30 14.18
C THR A 64 4.06 2.86 13.94
N THR A 65 3.24 1.90 14.33
CA THR A 65 3.43 0.50 13.98
C THR A 65 2.74 0.23 12.65
N ILE A 66 3.50 -0.11 11.62
CA ILE A 66 2.96 -0.44 10.29
C ILE A 66 2.75 -1.94 10.20
N VAL A 67 1.53 -2.34 9.88
CA VAL A 67 1.12 -3.75 9.76
C VAL A 67 0.56 -4.00 8.36
N GLY A 68 0.24 -5.24 8.03
CA GLY A 68 -0.41 -5.57 6.77
C GLY A 68 0.53 -5.72 5.58
N SER A 69 1.80 -6.07 5.82
CA SER A 69 2.71 -6.42 4.74
C SER A 69 2.22 -7.69 4.02
N VAL A 70 2.54 -7.79 2.73
CA VAL A 70 2.10 -8.90 1.87
C VAL A 70 3.32 -9.49 1.16
N GLU A 71 3.43 -10.80 1.17
CA GLU A 71 4.48 -11.50 0.42
C GLU A 71 4.35 -11.19 -1.07
N ASP A 72 5.48 -10.99 -1.75
CA ASP A 72 5.49 -10.72 -3.18
C ASP A 72 5.36 -12.02 -3.98
N GLU A 73 4.17 -12.59 -3.96
CA GLU A 73 3.82 -13.82 -4.66
C GLU A 73 2.55 -13.63 -5.47
N GLY A 74 2.57 -14.08 -6.72
CA GLY A 74 1.40 -14.05 -7.59
C GLY A 74 1.13 -12.70 -8.25
N TYR A 75 2.05 -11.75 -8.15
CA TYR A 75 1.97 -10.45 -8.82
C TYR A 75 2.87 -10.42 -10.04
N ILE A 76 2.38 -9.82 -11.13
CA ILE A 76 3.10 -9.73 -12.40
C ILE A 76 3.43 -8.25 -12.68
N TYR A 77 4.67 -7.86 -12.46
CA TYR A 77 5.16 -6.50 -12.65
C TYR A 77 6.68 -6.54 -12.78
N ASP A 78 7.29 -5.46 -13.25
CA ASP A 78 8.75 -5.40 -13.41
C ASP A 78 9.45 -4.93 -12.14
N ASP A 79 8.97 -3.82 -11.53
CA ASP A 79 9.61 -3.24 -10.36
C ASP A 79 8.63 -2.37 -9.58
N SER A 80 8.90 -2.18 -8.28
CA SER A 80 8.16 -1.25 -7.44
C SER A 80 8.96 -0.91 -6.18
N MET A 81 8.97 0.36 -5.81
CA MET A 81 9.51 0.79 -4.51
C MET A 81 8.59 0.41 -3.33
N GLY A 82 7.38 -0.09 -3.62
CA GLY A 82 6.50 -0.65 -2.59
C GLY A 82 6.95 -2.00 -2.05
N VAL A 83 7.97 -2.60 -2.65
CA VAL A 83 8.54 -3.90 -2.22
C VAL A 83 9.91 -3.67 -1.61
N ILE A 84 10.12 -4.24 -0.42
CA ILE A 84 11.43 -4.26 0.26
C ILE A 84 11.72 -5.71 0.64
N ASP A 85 12.85 -6.24 0.15
CA ASP A 85 13.29 -7.61 0.45
C ASP A 85 12.23 -8.68 0.17
N GLY A 86 11.54 -8.58 -0.96
CA GLY A 86 10.55 -9.56 -1.39
C GLY A 86 9.20 -9.44 -0.68
N THR A 87 8.96 -8.35 0.04
CA THR A 87 7.73 -8.13 0.79
C THR A 87 7.13 -6.77 0.44
N TRP A 88 5.84 -6.76 0.10
CA TRP A 88 5.09 -5.53 -0.11
C TRP A 88 4.83 -4.83 1.23
N LEU A 89 4.97 -3.51 1.23
CA LEU A 89 4.73 -2.68 2.43
C LEU A 89 3.25 -2.61 2.83
N GLY A 90 2.36 -2.98 1.92
CA GLY A 90 0.93 -3.04 2.11
C GLY A 90 0.30 -3.89 1.03
N LEU A 91 -1.02 -3.80 0.84
CA LEU A 91 -1.72 -4.60 -0.18
C LEU A 91 -1.71 -3.90 -1.54
N PRO A 92 -1.06 -4.48 -2.57
CA PRO A 92 -1.19 -3.98 -3.93
C PRO A 92 -2.48 -4.53 -4.56
N ILE A 93 -3.22 -3.68 -5.26
CA ILE A 93 -4.46 -4.05 -5.96
C ILE A 93 -4.35 -3.64 -7.42
N ASP A 94 -4.62 -4.58 -8.33
CA ASP A 94 -4.52 -4.38 -9.77
C ASP A 94 -5.89 -4.63 -10.43
N GLU A 95 -6.81 -3.67 -10.27
CA GLU A 95 -8.16 -3.78 -10.82
C GLU A 95 -8.16 -3.76 -12.35
N ASP A 96 -7.21 -3.10 -12.98
CA ASP A 96 -7.17 -2.98 -14.44
C ASP A 96 -6.84 -4.30 -15.14
N ASN A 97 -5.99 -5.13 -14.52
CA ASN A 97 -5.48 -6.35 -15.15
C ASN A 97 -5.88 -7.63 -14.41
N GLU A 98 -6.09 -7.55 -13.10
CA GLU A 98 -6.35 -8.71 -12.25
C GLU A 98 -7.55 -8.48 -11.32
N TYR A 99 -8.60 -7.86 -11.83
CA TYR A 99 -9.81 -7.58 -11.03
C TYR A 99 -10.44 -8.84 -10.43
N ASP A 100 -10.27 -9.99 -11.08
CA ASP A 100 -10.76 -11.28 -10.61
C ASP A 100 -10.01 -11.79 -9.37
N GLN A 101 -8.86 -11.22 -9.05
CA GLN A 101 -8.06 -11.58 -7.87
C GLN A 101 -8.35 -10.66 -6.68
N THR A 102 -8.96 -9.50 -6.89
CA THR A 102 -9.09 -8.45 -5.87
C THR A 102 -9.84 -8.93 -4.63
N ASP A 103 -10.99 -9.56 -4.78
CA ASP A 103 -11.78 -10.00 -3.64
C ASP A 103 -11.02 -10.99 -2.76
N ALA A 104 -10.37 -11.98 -3.36
CA ALA A 104 -9.59 -12.97 -2.61
C ALA A 104 -8.39 -12.34 -1.90
N ARG A 105 -7.72 -11.38 -2.56
CA ARG A 105 -6.58 -10.66 -1.98
C ARG A 105 -7.01 -9.81 -0.79
N ILE A 106 -8.13 -9.12 -0.90
CA ILE A 106 -8.67 -8.30 0.20
C ILE A 106 -9.09 -9.20 1.37
N GLU A 107 -9.80 -10.29 1.11
CA GLU A 107 -10.25 -11.21 2.16
C GLU A 107 -9.09 -11.80 2.95
N ALA A 108 -8.05 -12.27 2.26
CA ALA A 108 -6.86 -12.81 2.92
C ALA A 108 -6.15 -11.74 3.75
N TRP A 109 -6.02 -10.53 3.20
CA TRP A 109 -5.39 -9.41 3.89
C TRP A 109 -6.15 -9.00 5.14
N VAL A 110 -7.48 -8.92 5.06
CA VAL A 110 -8.34 -8.57 6.20
C VAL A 110 -8.23 -9.63 7.29
N GLU A 111 -8.20 -10.91 6.95
CA GLU A 111 -8.02 -11.98 7.95
C GLU A 111 -6.69 -11.84 8.70
N ASP A 112 -5.62 -11.48 7.99
CA ASP A 112 -4.32 -11.23 8.61
C ASP A 112 -4.36 -9.98 9.49
N LEU A 113 -5.01 -8.91 9.01
CA LEU A 113 -5.15 -7.67 9.79
C LEU A 113 -5.91 -7.86 11.10
N LYS A 114 -6.92 -8.72 11.11
CA LYS A 114 -7.66 -9.02 12.35
C LYS A 114 -6.76 -9.52 13.46
N LYS A 115 -5.72 -10.27 13.10
CA LYS A 115 -4.74 -10.78 14.06
C LYS A 115 -3.75 -9.70 14.50
N GLU A 116 -3.40 -8.79 13.59
CA GLU A 116 -2.41 -7.74 13.86
C GLU A 116 -2.98 -6.54 14.62
N PHE A 117 -4.26 -6.22 14.43
CA PHE A 117 -4.93 -5.11 15.11
C PHE A 117 -5.41 -5.45 16.53
N VAL A 118 -5.34 -6.70 16.93
CA VAL A 118 -5.78 -7.14 18.26
C VAL A 118 -4.75 -6.82 19.34
#